data_93e221c391e339663539e9fc1cde6d1f
#
_entry.id   93e221c391e339663539e9fc1cde6d1f
#
_cell.length_a   1.000
_cell.length_b   1.000
_cell.length_c   1.000
_cell.angle_alpha   90.00
_cell.angle_beta   90.00
_cell.angle_gamma   90.00
#
_symmetry.space_group_name_H-M   'P 1'
#
loop_
_entity.id
_entity.type
_entity.pdbx_description
1 polymer ?
#
loop_
_entity_poly.entity_id
_entity_poly.type
_entity_poly.pdbx_seq_one_letter_code
_entity_poly.pdbx_strand_id
1 'polypeptide(L)'
;MSVIRPRRLLLCLDGVPHKLIEQERGRGLFDSFKAPTRLLSPFPTMTNVALSAMLGATPPAGYESLYFDRNARELRGGIGKYLGRRTPDKVPSSYMEELDYQEPLPFEFLIYVAPEKVWRADMQRFRERFRAAPPERDYFAFLKATDGLLHAQGPARLAVALESLDKILKEIRSYCGDETEIVMFSDHGMNLDENRRVPLLSTLRRRGFKVVIPAFGLCSYAAVYCDNDVIPEVARASVEVTGIDFAVYKDSAAVVVESARGQARIEYEPASDSYRYVIVTGDPLQLASFGNSFATDATWFERTAAHRYPNAVANIYKSLFTPRVKHTADILLSLNDGYYYGWTAFGRFVRLRATHGNALQASSNAFLMSTHREFPAFVRADDAQPLLRTNFHAKTQS
;
A
#
# COMPACT_ATOMS: atom_id res chain seq x y z
N MET A 1 8.97 -10.95 -41.72
CA MET A 1 9.58 -10.06 -40.72
C MET A 1 8.63 -9.99 -39.56
N SER A 2 8.97 -10.58 -38.40
CA SER A 2 8.20 -10.39 -37.16
C SER A 2 8.34 -8.92 -36.78
N VAL A 3 7.21 -8.22 -36.68
CA VAL A 3 7.17 -6.87 -36.16
C VAL A 3 7.65 -6.97 -34.70
N ILE A 4 8.88 -6.49 -34.41
CA ILE A 4 9.38 -6.42 -33.04
C ILE A 4 8.49 -5.44 -32.31
N ARG A 5 7.74 -5.95 -31.34
CA ARG A 5 6.88 -5.11 -30.51
C ARG A 5 7.76 -4.14 -29.69
N PRO A 6 7.38 -2.86 -29.60
CA PRO A 6 8.09 -1.91 -28.75
C PRO A 6 8.13 -2.38 -27.28
N ARG A 7 9.29 -2.21 -26.65
CA ARG A 7 9.51 -2.51 -25.23
C ARG A 7 8.61 -1.63 -24.35
N ARG A 8 8.14 -2.18 -23.23
CA ARG A 8 7.46 -1.41 -22.19
C ARG A 8 8.32 -1.36 -20.92
N LEU A 9 8.33 -0.21 -20.26
CA LEU A 9 8.86 -0.05 -18.92
C LEU A 9 7.69 0.17 -17.95
N LEU A 10 7.48 -0.78 -17.05
CA LEU A 10 6.68 -0.58 -15.84
C LEU A 10 7.58 -0.10 -14.73
N LEU A 11 7.21 0.99 -14.08
CA LEU A 11 7.96 1.61 -13.01
C LEU A 11 7.05 1.89 -11.83
N CYS A 12 7.20 1.11 -10.76
CA CYS A 12 6.53 1.37 -9.49
C CYS A 12 7.43 2.22 -8.59
N LEU A 13 6.90 3.34 -8.11
CA LEU A 13 7.51 4.22 -7.11
C LEU A 13 6.80 3.99 -5.78
N ASP A 14 7.49 3.35 -4.81
CA ASP A 14 6.90 3.03 -3.51
C ASP A 14 6.41 4.27 -2.77
N GLY A 15 5.16 4.27 -2.35
CA GLY A 15 4.57 5.25 -1.46
C GLY A 15 4.40 6.68 -1.99
N VAL A 16 4.49 6.92 -3.29
CA VAL A 16 4.39 8.27 -3.85
C VAL A 16 2.94 8.71 -4.02
N PRO A 17 2.46 9.74 -3.30
CA PRO A 17 1.08 10.20 -3.42
C PRO A 17 0.78 10.86 -4.77
N HIS A 18 -0.43 10.64 -5.30
CA HIS A 18 -0.94 11.31 -6.50
C HIS A 18 -0.72 12.83 -6.47
N LYS A 19 -1.05 13.47 -5.35
CA LYS A 19 -0.92 14.93 -5.19
C LYS A 19 0.49 15.43 -5.46
N LEU A 20 1.52 14.69 -5.05
CA LEU A 20 2.92 15.10 -5.29
C LEU A 20 3.27 15.01 -6.77
N ILE A 21 2.82 13.96 -7.47
CA ILE A 21 3.04 13.85 -8.92
C ILE A 21 2.30 14.96 -9.68
N GLU A 22 1.08 15.31 -9.29
CA GLU A 22 0.37 16.48 -9.88
C GLU A 22 1.15 17.77 -9.68
N GLN A 23 1.67 18.01 -8.47
CA GLN A 23 2.47 19.20 -8.17
C GLN A 23 3.75 19.25 -9.01
N GLU A 24 4.49 18.16 -9.12
CA GLU A 24 5.72 18.11 -9.89
C GLU A 24 5.47 18.22 -11.40
N ARG A 25 4.37 17.68 -11.91
CA ARG A 25 3.94 17.94 -13.29
C ARG A 25 3.60 19.41 -13.51
N GLY A 26 2.93 20.06 -12.58
CA GLY A 26 2.67 21.51 -12.62
C GLY A 26 3.95 22.36 -12.67
N ARG A 27 5.08 21.79 -12.25
CA ARG A 27 6.43 22.39 -12.33
C ARG A 27 7.19 22.02 -13.62
N GLY A 28 6.58 21.22 -14.51
CA GLY A 28 7.15 20.81 -15.79
C GLY A 28 7.93 19.50 -15.77
N LEU A 29 7.85 18.69 -14.71
CA LEU A 29 8.39 17.35 -14.72
C LEU A 29 7.40 16.37 -15.39
N PHE A 30 7.92 15.27 -15.93
CA PHE A 30 7.12 14.21 -16.56
C PHE A 30 6.17 14.72 -17.66
N ASP A 31 6.59 15.74 -18.40
CA ASP A 31 5.84 16.39 -19.48
C ASP A 31 5.46 15.44 -20.62
N SER A 32 6.24 14.39 -20.82
CA SER A 32 5.98 13.34 -21.81
C SER A 32 4.88 12.35 -21.42
N PHE A 33 4.42 12.37 -20.16
CA PHE A 33 3.34 11.50 -19.66
C PHE A 33 1.97 12.16 -19.83
N LYS A 34 0.93 11.36 -20.03
CA LYS A 34 -0.46 11.79 -19.90
C LYS A 34 -0.77 12.20 -18.45
N ALA A 35 -1.94 12.80 -18.22
CA ALA A 35 -2.34 13.21 -16.88
C ALA A 35 -2.35 12.03 -15.89
N PRO A 36 -1.88 12.23 -14.65
CA PRO A 36 -1.91 11.17 -13.66
C PRO A 36 -3.34 10.87 -13.22
N THR A 37 -3.64 9.59 -13.11
CA THR A 37 -4.89 9.04 -12.58
C THR A 37 -4.71 8.69 -11.11
N ARG A 38 -5.76 8.83 -10.31
CA ARG A 38 -5.78 8.34 -8.93
C ARG A 38 -5.97 6.84 -8.91
N LEU A 39 -4.94 6.12 -8.43
CA LEU A 39 -4.99 4.69 -8.20
C LEU A 39 -5.31 4.46 -6.72
N LEU A 40 -6.47 3.85 -6.42
CA LEU A 40 -6.91 3.64 -5.05
C LEU A 40 -6.36 2.32 -4.50
N SER A 41 -5.48 2.43 -3.52
CA SER A 41 -4.94 1.28 -2.79
C SER A 41 -5.97 0.60 -1.91
N PRO A 42 -5.85 -0.72 -1.71
CA PRO A 42 -6.68 -1.46 -0.77
C PRO A 42 -6.31 -1.13 0.69
N PHE A 43 -7.24 -1.37 1.62
CA PHE A 43 -6.95 -1.28 3.06
C PHE A 43 -6.49 -2.64 3.63
N PRO A 44 -5.46 -2.66 4.51
CA PRO A 44 -4.55 -1.56 4.83
C PRO A 44 -3.65 -1.21 3.65
N THR A 45 -3.32 0.09 3.51
CA THR A 45 -2.56 0.64 2.39
C THR A 45 -1.07 0.33 2.55
N MET A 46 -0.72 -0.93 2.38
CA MET A 46 0.62 -1.50 2.58
C MET A 46 1.14 -2.09 1.28
N THR A 47 2.41 -1.90 0.99
CA THR A 47 3.10 -2.37 -0.23
C THR A 47 2.77 -3.83 -0.57
N ASN A 48 2.92 -4.74 0.41
CA ASN A 48 2.62 -6.16 0.20
C ASN A 48 1.18 -6.41 -0.24
N VAL A 49 0.23 -5.71 0.38
CA VAL A 49 -1.21 -5.85 0.09
C VAL A 49 -1.54 -5.22 -1.25
N ALA A 50 -1.05 -4.01 -1.48
CA ALA A 50 -1.34 -3.22 -2.67
C ALA A 50 -0.77 -3.86 -3.94
N LEU A 51 0.51 -4.19 -3.98
CA LEU A 51 1.13 -4.82 -5.15
C LEU A 51 0.55 -6.21 -5.45
N SER A 52 0.24 -7.00 -4.40
CA SER A 52 -0.43 -8.29 -4.63
C SER A 52 -1.81 -8.12 -5.27
N ALA A 53 -2.61 -7.13 -4.84
CA ALA A 53 -3.89 -6.82 -5.44
C ALA A 53 -3.75 -6.30 -6.89
N MET A 54 -2.88 -5.29 -7.10
CA MET A 54 -2.66 -4.66 -8.40
C MET A 54 -2.14 -5.63 -9.47
N LEU A 55 -1.34 -6.61 -9.07
CA LEU A 55 -0.74 -7.59 -9.98
C LEU A 55 -1.49 -8.93 -10.00
N GLY A 56 -2.53 -9.10 -9.18
CA GLY A 56 -3.26 -10.36 -9.04
C GLY A 56 -2.35 -11.50 -8.58
N ALA A 57 -1.35 -11.18 -7.76
CA ALA A 57 -0.38 -12.14 -7.24
C ALA A 57 -0.90 -12.84 -5.99
N THR A 58 -0.28 -13.96 -5.63
CA THR A 58 -0.62 -14.68 -4.40
C THR A 58 -0.45 -13.79 -3.18
N PRO A 59 -1.43 -13.76 -2.25
CA PRO A 59 -1.34 -12.97 -1.03
C PRO A 59 -0.06 -13.26 -0.23
N PRO A 60 0.64 -12.24 0.27
CA PRO A 60 1.86 -12.40 1.06
C PRO A 60 1.56 -13.03 2.44
N ALA A 61 2.60 -13.45 3.15
CA ALA A 61 2.44 -14.07 4.47
C ALA A 61 1.78 -13.11 5.49
N GLY A 62 2.17 -11.85 5.48
CA GLY A 62 1.63 -10.80 6.35
C GLY A 62 1.58 -9.44 5.70
N TYR A 63 1.02 -8.48 6.39
CA TYR A 63 0.88 -7.10 5.92
C TYR A 63 2.24 -6.42 5.72
N GLU A 64 3.20 -6.78 6.56
CA GLU A 64 4.59 -6.33 6.53
C GLU A 64 5.55 -7.52 6.56
N SER A 65 6.85 -7.25 6.52
CA SER A 65 7.89 -8.27 6.64
C SER A 65 7.90 -8.99 8.01
N LEU A 66 7.44 -8.34 9.08
CA LEU A 66 7.17 -8.98 10.38
C LEU A 66 5.68 -9.28 10.47
N TYR A 67 5.33 -10.53 10.71
CA TYR A 67 3.94 -10.97 10.83
C TYR A 67 3.77 -12.00 11.93
N PHE A 68 2.54 -12.22 12.38
CA PHE A 68 2.20 -13.26 13.33
C PHE A 68 1.68 -14.49 12.59
N ASP A 69 2.45 -15.59 12.68
CA ASP A 69 2.00 -16.89 12.17
C ASP A 69 1.01 -17.50 13.16
N ARG A 70 -0.26 -17.55 12.75
CA ARG A 70 -1.34 -18.09 13.61
C ARG A 70 -1.19 -19.57 13.89
N ASN A 71 -0.67 -20.33 12.94
CA ASN A 71 -0.52 -21.79 13.09
C ASN A 71 0.61 -22.12 14.07
N ALA A 72 1.74 -21.43 13.94
CA ALA A 72 2.89 -21.59 14.84
C ALA A 72 2.76 -20.75 16.13
N ARG A 73 1.79 -19.83 16.22
CA ARG A 73 1.59 -18.88 17.34
C ARG A 73 2.85 -18.07 17.67
N GLU A 74 3.59 -17.67 16.65
CA GLU A 74 4.84 -16.92 16.83
C GLU A 74 4.99 -15.78 15.82
N LEU A 75 5.82 -14.78 16.17
CA LEU A 75 6.25 -13.75 15.25
C LEU A 75 7.31 -14.29 14.31
N ARG A 76 7.11 -14.10 12.98
CA ARG A 76 8.04 -14.49 11.91
C ARG A 76 8.45 -13.31 11.06
N GLY A 77 9.57 -13.45 10.33
CA GLY A 77 10.10 -12.42 9.46
C GLY A 77 10.87 -11.31 10.19
N GLY A 78 10.71 -10.06 9.77
CA GLY A 78 11.42 -8.91 10.33
C GLY A 78 12.94 -9.00 10.16
N ILE A 79 13.70 -8.43 11.10
CA ILE A 79 15.18 -8.45 11.07
C ILE A 79 15.75 -9.88 11.09
N GLY A 80 15.04 -10.84 11.66
CA GLY A 80 15.48 -12.24 11.75
C GLY A 80 15.78 -12.88 10.40
N LYS A 81 15.08 -12.46 9.33
CA LYS A 81 15.32 -12.95 7.96
C LYS A 81 16.71 -12.57 7.42
N TYR A 82 17.26 -11.43 7.84
CA TYR A 82 18.58 -10.93 7.38
C TYR A 82 19.75 -11.52 8.16
N LEU A 83 19.48 -12.09 9.35
CA LEU A 83 20.52 -12.67 10.19
C LEU A 83 20.76 -14.16 9.88
N GLY A 84 20.18 -14.68 8.81
CA GLY A 84 20.31 -16.10 8.42
C GLY A 84 19.67 -17.09 9.39
N ARG A 85 18.97 -16.61 10.42
CA ARG A 85 18.36 -17.43 11.46
C ARG A 85 16.98 -17.97 11.07
N ARG A 86 16.34 -17.41 10.05
CA ARG A 86 15.04 -17.86 9.54
C ARG A 86 15.02 -17.69 8.02
N THR A 87 14.61 -18.73 7.32
CA THR A 87 14.35 -18.65 5.88
C THR A 87 13.12 -17.76 5.68
N PRO A 88 13.16 -16.79 4.77
CA PRO A 88 11.95 -16.06 4.38
C PRO A 88 10.90 -17.08 3.91
N ASP A 89 9.65 -16.92 4.33
CA ASP A 89 8.57 -17.72 3.77
C ASP A 89 8.45 -17.38 2.28
N LYS A 90 8.87 -18.30 1.44
CA LYS A 90 8.67 -18.18 0.01
C LYS A 90 7.19 -18.40 -0.27
N VAL A 91 6.53 -17.38 -0.76
CA VAL A 91 5.16 -17.46 -1.27
C VAL A 91 5.25 -17.66 -2.78
N PRO A 92 4.92 -18.85 -3.32
CA PRO A 92 4.91 -19.07 -4.77
C PRO A 92 3.98 -18.08 -5.46
N SER A 93 4.36 -17.63 -6.66
CA SER A 93 3.62 -16.61 -7.43
C SER A 93 3.44 -15.27 -6.70
N SER A 94 4.40 -14.91 -5.84
CA SER A 94 4.48 -13.60 -5.21
C SER A 94 4.67 -12.50 -6.26
N TYR A 95 4.15 -11.30 -5.98
CA TYR A 95 4.41 -10.13 -6.84
C TYR A 95 5.92 -9.87 -7.06
N MET A 96 6.78 -10.26 -6.12
CA MET A 96 8.24 -10.09 -6.22
C MET A 96 8.86 -10.91 -7.36
N GLU A 97 8.21 -12.00 -7.78
CA GLU A 97 8.68 -12.81 -8.91
C GLU A 97 8.48 -12.13 -10.27
N GLU A 98 7.65 -11.09 -10.30
CA GLU A 98 7.38 -10.31 -11.50
C GLU A 98 8.37 -9.18 -11.73
N LEU A 99 9.14 -8.83 -10.70
CA LEU A 99 10.08 -7.72 -10.73
C LEU A 99 11.37 -8.12 -11.47
N ASP A 100 11.77 -7.33 -12.47
CA ASP A 100 13.09 -7.42 -13.08
C ASP A 100 14.13 -6.63 -12.28
N TYR A 101 13.67 -5.63 -11.52
CA TYR A 101 14.49 -4.84 -10.64
C TYR A 101 13.77 -4.49 -9.34
N GLN A 102 14.47 -4.69 -8.25
CA GLN A 102 14.19 -4.13 -6.94
C GLN A 102 15.51 -3.79 -6.25
N GLU A 103 15.48 -2.89 -5.30
CA GLU A 103 16.67 -2.50 -4.56
C GLU A 103 17.28 -3.68 -3.76
N PRO A 104 18.60 -3.71 -3.56
CA PRO A 104 19.24 -4.70 -2.70
C PRO A 104 18.79 -4.56 -1.23
N LEU A 105 18.61 -5.69 -0.54
CA LEU A 105 18.17 -5.76 0.87
C LEU A 105 18.84 -4.80 1.86
N PRO A 106 20.16 -4.51 1.80
CA PRO A 106 20.78 -3.54 2.71
C PRO A 106 20.15 -2.15 2.64
N PHE A 107 19.57 -1.76 1.51
CA PHE A 107 18.99 -0.44 1.33
C PHE A 107 17.74 -0.23 2.17
N GLU A 108 16.98 -1.28 2.48
CA GLU A 108 15.79 -1.18 3.36
C GLU A 108 16.10 -0.54 4.74
N PHE A 109 17.32 -0.70 5.25
CA PHE A 109 17.74 -0.10 6.52
C PHE A 109 18.51 1.20 6.32
N LEU A 110 19.36 1.23 5.31
CA LEU A 110 20.22 2.38 5.03
C LEU A 110 19.40 3.59 4.58
N ILE A 111 18.19 3.38 4.04
CA ILE A 111 17.32 4.47 3.58
C ILE A 111 16.97 5.45 4.72
N TYR A 112 16.86 4.98 5.97
CA TYR A 112 16.57 5.83 7.11
C TYR A 112 17.81 6.54 7.68
N VAL A 113 19.01 6.07 7.35
CA VAL A 113 20.28 6.61 7.83
C VAL A 113 20.93 7.53 6.80
N ALA A 114 20.89 7.14 5.53
CA ALA A 114 21.51 7.84 4.42
C ALA A 114 20.63 7.87 3.16
N PRO A 115 19.40 8.42 3.25
CA PRO A 115 18.37 8.28 2.21
C PRO A 115 18.81 8.77 0.84
N GLU A 116 19.52 9.89 0.75
CA GLU A 116 19.99 10.40 -0.55
C GLU A 116 21.05 9.50 -1.21
N LYS A 117 21.94 8.91 -0.42
CA LYS A 117 22.95 7.97 -0.96
C LYS A 117 22.28 6.70 -1.49
N VAL A 118 21.28 6.21 -0.75
CA VAL A 118 20.50 5.03 -1.16
C VAL A 118 19.75 5.35 -2.45
N TRP A 119 19.01 6.45 -2.49
CA TRP A 119 18.29 6.88 -3.68
C TRP A 119 19.19 6.98 -4.92
N ARG A 120 20.34 7.66 -4.80
CA ARG A 120 21.27 7.82 -5.93
C ARG A 120 21.82 6.47 -6.40
N ALA A 121 22.19 5.59 -5.48
CA ALA A 121 22.67 4.26 -5.80
C ALA A 121 21.59 3.39 -6.44
N ASP A 122 20.34 3.51 -5.97
CA ASP A 122 19.18 2.80 -6.52
C ASP A 122 18.90 3.25 -7.95
N MET A 123 18.86 4.56 -8.20
CA MET A 123 18.68 5.13 -9.54
C MET A 123 19.77 4.72 -10.52
N GLN A 124 21.03 4.74 -10.10
CA GLN A 124 22.13 4.32 -10.93
C GLN A 124 22.01 2.83 -11.31
N ARG A 125 21.73 1.97 -10.35
CA ARG A 125 21.55 0.53 -10.56
C ARG A 125 20.36 0.21 -11.44
N PHE A 126 19.22 0.88 -11.20
CA PHE A 126 18.05 0.75 -12.07
C PHE A 126 18.40 1.06 -13.51
N ARG A 127 19.04 2.20 -13.78
CA ARG A 127 19.48 2.60 -15.12
C ARG A 127 20.42 1.58 -15.77
N GLU A 128 21.41 1.09 -15.03
CA GLU A 128 22.37 0.08 -15.51
C GLU A 128 21.68 -1.24 -15.85
N ARG A 129 20.82 -1.74 -14.95
CA ARG A 129 20.07 -2.99 -15.14
C ARG A 129 19.08 -2.90 -16.29
N PHE A 130 18.39 -1.78 -16.41
CA PHE A 130 17.47 -1.54 -17.53
C PHE A 130 18.20 -1.56 -18.87
N ARG A 131 19.37 -0.91 -18.97
CA ARG A 131 20.18 -0.89 -20.20
C ARG A 131 20.75 -2.28 -20.56
N ALA A 132 21.10 -3.08 -19.57
CA ALA A 132 21.62 -4.43 -19.76
C ALA A 132 20.55 -5.48 -20.07
N ALA A 133 19.29 -5.17 -19.84
CA ALA A 133 18.19 -6.10 -20.09
C ALA A 133 17.87 -6.18 -21.60
N PRO A 134 17.40 -7.36 -22.10
CA PRO A 134 17.05 -7.56 -23.51
C PRO A 134 16.08 -6.49 -24.02
N PRO A 135 16.34 -5.82 -25.15
CA PRO A 135 15.55 -4.69 -25.62
C PRO A 135 14.13 -5.06 -26.09
N GLU A 136 13.92 -6.33 -26.45
CA GLU A 136 12.64 -6.86 -26.91
C GLU A 136 11.71 -7.26 -25.76
N ARG A 137 12.19 -7.23 -24.52
CA ARG A 137 11.44 -7.68 -23.35
C ARG A 137 10.95 -6.51 -22.51
N ASP A 138 9.67 -6.56 -22.10
CA ASP A 138 9.13 -5.65 -21.08
C ASP A 138 9.96 -5.73 -19.80
N TYR A 139 10.07 -4.61 -19.10
CA TYR A 139 10.88 -4.48 -17.90
C TYR A 139 10.05 -3.90 -16.76
N PHE A 140 10.05 -4.57 -15.62
CA PHE A 140 9.34 -4.10 -14.44
C PHE A 140 10.31 -3.77 -13.31
N ALA A 141 10.38 -2.49 -12.96
CA ALA A 141 11.21 -1.98 -11.86
C ALA A 141 10.35 -1.50 -10.69
N PHE A 142 10.76 -1.84 -9.47
CA PHE A 142 10.20 -1.33 -8.23
C PHE A 142 11.26 -0.53 -7.48
N LEU A 143 11.01 0.76 -7.30
CA LEU A 143 11.88 1.71 -6.63
C LEU A 143 11.36 2.00 -5.22
N LYS A 144 11.82 1.22 -4.26
CA LYS A 144 11.40 1.31 -2.86
C LYS A 144 11.99 2.50 -2.12
N ALA A 145 13.09 3.04 -2.62
CA ALA A 145 13.78 4.17 -1.99
C ALA A 145 12.91 5.43 -1.88
N THR A 146 11.86 5.59 -2.69
CA THR A 146 10.93 6.74 -2.62
C THR A 146 10.13 6.77 -1.32
N ASP A 147 9.65 5.60 -0.86
CA ASP A 147 8.95 5.45 0.42
C ASP A 147 9.83 5.86 1.61
N GLY A 148 11.02 5.27 1.70
CA GLY A 148 11.96 5.62 2.78
C GLY A 148 12.41 7.08 2.76
N LEU A 149 12.56 7.68 1.57
CA LEU A 149 12.89 9.09 1.42
C LEU A 149 11.77 10.00 1.96
N LEU A 150 10.52 9.68 1.65
CA LEU A 150 9.35 10.38 2.20
C LEU A 150 9.26 10.24 3.71
N HIS A 151 9.36 9.03 4.22
CA HIS A 151 9.35 8.75 5.66
C HIS A 151 10.39 9.56 6.42
N ALA A 152 11.63 9.57 5.94
CA ALA A 152 12.76 10.16 6.66
C ALA A 152 12.93 11.66 6.41
N GLN A 153 12.66 12.16 5.22
CA GLN A 153 13.01 13.54 4.82
C GLN A 153 11.82 14.36 4.30
N GLY A 154 10.71 13.70 3.95
CA GLY A 154 9.48 14.35 3.52
C GLY A 154 9.48 14.81 2.05
N PRO A 155 8.42 15.55 1.64
CA PRO A 155 8.12 15.81 0.22
C PRO A 155 9.15 16.68 -0.49
N ALA A 156 9.80 17.63 0.19
CA ALA A 156 10.77 18.51 -0.45
C ALA A 156 12.01 17.75 -0.99
N ARG A 157 12.42 16.68 -0.31
CA ARG A 157 13.53 15.85 -0.77
C ARG A 157 13.10 14.84 -1.84
N LEU A 158 11.87 14.36 -1.76
CA LEU A 158 11.32 13.56 -2.85
C LEU A 158 11.25 14.36 -4.15
N ALA A 159 10.86 15.63 -4.13
CA ALA A 159 10.84 16.49 -5.32
C ALA A 159 12.20 16.49 -6.05
N VAL A 160 13.31 16.63 -5.32
CA VAL A 160 14.67 16.56 -5.91
C VAL A 160 14.96 15.16 -6.51
N ALA A 161 14.48 14.11 -5.86
CA ALA A 161 14.63 12.75 -6.38
C ALA A 161 13.81 12.55 -7.67
N LEU A 162 12.59 13.08 -7.73
CA LEU A 162 11.72 13.03 -8.91
C LEU A 162 12.31 13.82 -10.09
N GLU A 163 12.97 14.96 -9.86
CA GLU A 163 13.73 15.68 -10.89
C GLU A 163 14.84 14.81 -11.51
N SER A 164 15.54 14.06 -10.67
CA SER A 164 16.58 13.14 -11.12
C SER A 164 15.99 11.98 -11.90
N LEU A 165 14.85 11.46 -11.47
CA LEU A 165 14.13 10.40 -12.17
C LEU A 165 13.62 10.87 -13.53
N ASP A 166 13.02 12.07 -13.62
CA ASP A 166 12.54 12.64 -14.89
C ASP A 166 13.66 12.70 -15.94
N LYS A 167 14.86 13.13 -15.53
CA LYS A 167 16.05 13.14 -16.41
C LYS A 167 16.39 11.74 -16.92
N ILE A 168 16.39 10.74 -16.02
CA ILE A 168 16.67 9.35 -16.39
C ILE A 168 15.60 8.81 -17.35
N LEU A 169 14.32 9.13 -17.12
CA LEU A 169 13.25 8.68 -18.02
C LEU A 169 13.33 9.35 -19.40
N LYS A 170 13.72 10.62 -19.48
CA LYS A 170 14.02 11.30 -20.75
C LYS A 170 15.20 10.65 -21.48
N GLU A 171 16.28 10.28 -20.77
CA GLU A 171 17.40 9.51 -21.36
C GLU A 171 16.93 8.12 -21.85
N ILE A 172 16.08 7.42 -21.09
CA ILE A 172 15.55 6.11 -21.49
C ILE A 172 14.72 6.24 -22.77
N ARG A 173 13.85 7.22 -22.86
CA ARG A 173 13.06 7.49 -24.09
C ARG A 173 13.94 7.82 -25.27
N SER A 174 14.95 8.67 -25.08
CA SER A 174 15.92 8.99 -26.15
C SER A 174 16.68 7.77 -26.65
N TYR A 175 16.98 6.83 -25.75
CA TYR A 175 17.69 5.58 -26.07
C TYR A 175 16.80 4.52 -26.72
N CYS A 176 15.57 4.33 -26.20
CA CYS A 176 14.66 3.27 -26.63
C CYS A 176 13.73 3.69 -27.78
N GLY A 177 13.61 4.99 -28.07
CA GLY A 177 12.66 5.56 -29.01
C GLY A 177 11.29 5.87 -28.41
N ASP A 178 10.55 6.72 -29.11
CA ASP A 178 9.24 7.22 -28.66
C ASP A 178 8.15 6.13 -28.63
N GLU A 179 8.34 5.04 -29.36
CA GLU A 179 7.43 3.88 -29.35
C GLU A 179 7.48 3.08 -28.04
N THR A 180 8.48 3.34 -27.18
CA THR A 180 8.59 2.69 -25.87
C THR A 180 7.61 3.31 -24.89
N GLU A 181 6.59 2.53 -24.50
CA GLU A 181 5.66 2.96 -23.49
C GLU A 181 6.30 2.87 -22.10
N ILE A 182 6.26 3.98 -21.34
CA ILE A 182 6.58 3.99 -19.92
C ILE A 182 5.26 4.12 -19.15
N VAL A 183 4.97 3.15 -18.31
CA VAL A 183 3.88 3.18 -17.33
C VAL A 183 4.48 3.39 -15.97
N MET A 184 4.15 4.49 -15.32
CA MET A 184 4.62 4.80 -13.98
C MET A 184 3.44 4.85 -13.01
N PHE A 185 3.59 4.21 -11.84
CA PHE A 185 2.55 4.14 -10.82
C PHE A 185 3.17 4.05 -9.42
N SER A 186 2.36 4.25 -8.39
CA SER A 186 2.71 3.88 -7.03
C SER A 186 1.70 2.86 -6.48
N ASP A 187 2.12 2.12 -5.47
CA ASP A 187 1.31 1.10 -4.82
C ASP A 187 0.35 1.70 -3.79
N HIS A 188 0.74 2.78 -3.11
CA HIS A 188 -0.10 3.55 -2.20
C HIS A 188 0.33 5.02 -2.18
N GLY A 189 -0.50 5.84 -1.54
CA GLY A 189 -0.18 7.21 -1.18
C GLY A 189 0.47 7.28 0.21
N MET A 190 0.58 8.52 0.73
CA MET A 190 1.19 8.77 2.04
C MET A 190 0.64 10.06 2.64
N ASN A 191 0.34 10.07 3.94
CA ASN A 191 0.12 11.31 4.64
C ASN A 191 1.48 12.02 4.88
N LEU A 192 1.49 13.33 4.78
CA LEU A 192 2.70 14.15 4.84
C LEU A 192 2.75 14.99 6.12
N ASP A 193 1.95 14.60 7.12
CA ASP A 193 1.91 15.26 8.42
C ASP A 193 3.06 14.80 9.32
N GLU A 194 3.37 15.61 10.32
CA GLU A 194 4.27 15.17 11.39
C GLU A 194 3.60 14.10 12.24
N ASN A 195 4.22 12.93 12.32
CA ASN A 195 3.60 11.73 12.88
C ASN A 195 4.03 11.45 14.32
N ARG A 196 3.06 11.12 15.18
CA ARG A 196 3.22 10.77 16.59
C ARG A 196 2.95 9.29 16.82
N ARG A 197 3.77 8.66 17.63
CA ARG A 197 3.61 7.22 17.93
C ARG A 197 2.45 6.99 18.91
N VAL A 198 1.59 6.03 18.54
CA VAL A 198 0.48 5.58 19.40
C VAL A 198 0.98 4.49 20.38
N PRO A 199 0.73 4.62 21.70
CA PRO A 199 1.17 3.63 22.70
C PRO A 199 0.19 2.43 22.81
N LEU A 200 -0.26 1.88 21.69
CA LEU A 200 -1.34 0.92 21.58
C LEU A 200 -1.09 -0.34 22.44
N LEU A 201 -0.01 -1.09 22.17
CA LEU A 201 0.28 -2.37 22.86
C LEU A 201 0.38 -2.20 24.38
N SER A 202 1.06 -1.15 24.84
CA SER A 202 1.20 -0.91 26.28
C SER A 202 -0.12 -0.53 26.93
N THR A 203 -0.99 0.17 26.22
CA THR A 203 -2.32 0.55 26.70
C THR A 203 -3.24 -0.66 26.83
N LEU A 204 -3.30 -1.50 25.79
CA LEU A 204 -4.11 -2.72 25.82
C LEU A 204 -3.64 -3.71 26.91
N ARG A 205 -2.33 -3.88 27.06
CA ARG A 205 -1.76 -4.74 28.13
C ARG A 205 -2.07 -4.23 29.54
N ARG A 206 -2.03 -2.91 29.76
CA ARG A 206 -2.41 -2.32 31.06
C ARG A 206 -3.90 -2.52 31.38
N ARG A 207 -4.74 -2.70 30.37
CA ARG A 207 -6.17 -3.05 30.52
C ARG A 207 -6.40 -4.55 30.68
N GLY A 208 -5.34 -5.35 30.75
CA GLY A 208 -5.42 -6.80 30.94
C GLY A 208 -5.55 -7.65 29.68
N PHE A 209 -5.57 -7.05 28.50
CA PHE A 209 -5.70 -7.79 27.24
C PHE A 209 -4.41 -8.51 26.85
N LYS A 210 -4.53 -9.78 26.49
CA LYS A 210 -3.46 -10.58 25.90
C LYS A 210 -3.52 -10.44 24.38
N VAL A 211 -2.68 -9.58 23.84
CA VAL A 211 -2.66 -9.31 22.39
C VAL A 211 -1.26 -9.40 21.82
N VAL A 212 -1.18 -9.81 20.55
CA VAL A 212 0.02 -9.74 19.72
C VAL A 212 -0.22 -8.69 18.64
N ILE A 213 0.67 -7.74 18.53
CA ILE A 213 0.62 -6.69 17.51
C ILE A 213 2.01 -6.59 16.91
N PRO A 214 2.25 -7.14 15.70
CA PRO A 214 3.52 -6.97 15.00
C PRO A 214 3.84 -5.48 14.86
N ALA A 215 5.08 -5.11 15.14
CA ALA A 215 5.53 -3.72 15.11
C ALA A 215 6.91 -3.67 14.47
N PHE A 216 6.96 -3.60 13.15
CA PHE A 216 8.22 -3.52 12.39
C PHE A 216 8.33 -2.19 11.65
N GLY A 217 7.34 -1.87 10.84
CA GLY A 217 7.24 -0.60 10.16
C GLY A 217 6.85 0.56 11.06
N LEU A 218 6.70 1.73 10.48
CA LEU A 218 6.25 2.97 11.10
C LEU A 218 4.97 3.42 10.37
N CYS A 219 3.90 2.62 10.53
CA CYS A 219 2.72 2.71 9.67
C CYS A 219 1.49 3.24 10.42
N SER A 220 0.56 3.86 9.69
CA SER A 220 -0.70 4.38 10.25
C SER A 220 -1.80 3.32 10.31
N TYR A 221 -1.44 2.05 10.45
CA TYR A 221 -2.34 0.93 10.73
C TYR A 221 -1.77 0.04 11.85
N ALA A 222 -2.57 -0.88 12.38
CA ALA A 222 -2.08 -1.97 13.20
C ALA A 222 -2.92 -3.24 13.01
N ALA A 223 -2.23 -4.40 12.94
CA ALA A 223 -2.84 -5.72 12.89
C ALA A 223 -2.81 -6.32 14.30
N VAL A 224 -3.97 -6.55 14.89
CA VAL A 224 -4.11 -7.08 16.26
C VAL A 224 -4.57 -8.52 16.19
N TYR A 225 -3.89 -9.39 16.96
CA TYR A 225 -4.20 -10.81 17.12
C TYR A 225 -4.51 -11.07 18.59
N CYS A 226 -5.66 -11.66 18.88
CA CYS A 226 -6.13 -11.98 20.23
C CYS A 226 -7.04 -13.22 20.22
N ASP A 227 -7.49 -13.63 21.37
CA ASP A 227 -8.47 -14.70 21.47
C ASP A 227 -9.86 -14.22 21.00
N ASN A 228 -10.65 -15.12 20.40
CA ASN A 228 -11.90 -14.75 19.72
C ASN A 228 -12.96 -14.14 20.63
N ASP A 229 -13.01 -14.59 21.88
CA ASP A 229 -13.98 -14.14 22.88
C ASP A 229 -13.79 -12.70 23.35
N VAL A 230 -12.61 -12.11 23.12
CA VAL A 230 -12.30 -10.74 23.54
C VAL A 230 -12.18 -9.75 22.38
N ILE A 231 -12.42 -10.17 21.13
CA ILE A 231 -12.27 -9.31 19.95
C ILE A 231 -13.06 -8.00 20.08
N PRO A 232 -14.37 -8.01 20.43
CA PRO A 232 -15.16 -6.75 20.50
C PRO A 232 -14.63 -5.81 21.59
N GLU A 233 -14.21 -6.36 22.75
CA GLU A 233 -13.68 -5.57 23.86
C GLU A 233 -12.33 -4.95 23.51
N VAL A 234 -11.45 -5.70 22.84
CA VAL A 234 -10.14 -5.20 22.36
C VAL A 234 -10.34 -4.12 21.29
N ALA A 235 -11.29 -4.29 20.38
CA ALA A 235 -11.62 -3.29 19.36
C ALA A 235 -12.09 -1.98 20.02
N ARG A 236 -13.06 -2.04 20.94
CA ARG A 236 -13.54 -0.87 21.71
C ARG A 236 -12.42 -0.21 22.51
N ALA A 237 -11.63 -0.99 23.24
CA ALA A 237 -10.51 -0.46 23.99
C ALA A 237 -9.42 0.19 23.09
N SER A 238 -9.29 -0.29 21.85
CA SER A 238 -8.34 0.26 20.88
C SER A 238 -8.76 1.65 20.40
N VAL A 239 -10.04 1.85 20.07
CA VAL A 239 -10.51 3.14 19.55
C VAL A 239 -10.56 4.27 20.60
N GLU A 240 -10.45 3.92 21.88
CA GLU A 240 -10.27 4.91 22.95
C GLU A 240 -8.83 5.42 23.04
N VAL A 241 -7.89 4.77 22.34
CA VAL A 241 -6.48 5.22 22.31
C VAL A 241 -6.33 6.38 21.34
N THR A 242 -5.89 7.52 21.83
CA THR A 242 -5.67 8.71 20.99
C THR A 242 -4.84 8.38 19.76
N GLY A 243 -5.34 8.75 18.60
CA GLY A 243 -4.70 8.50 17.31
C GLY A 243 -5.30 7.33 16.53
N ILE A 244 -6.11 6.47 17.17
CA ILE A 244 -6.89 5.45 16.45
C ILE A 244 -8.15 6.11 15.88
N ASP A 245 -8.39 5.86 14.61
CA ASP A 245 -9.55 6.36 13.88
C ASP A 245 -10.75 5.40 13.99
N PHE A 246 -10.50 4.14 13.61
CA PHE A 246 -11.46 3.05 13.77
C PHE A 246 -10.76 1.69 13.88
N ALA A 247 -11.53 0.71 14.39
CA ALA A 247 -11.19 -0.70 14.41
C ALA A 247 -12.19 -1.48 13.58
N VAL A 248 -11.73 -2.52 12.87
CA VAL A 248 -12.63 -3.43 12.14
C VAL A 248 -12.33 -4.88 12.48
N TYR A 249 -13.40 -5.68 12.63
CA TYR A 249 -13.32 -7.10 12.93
C TYR A 249 -14.52 -7.86 12.36
N LYS A 250 -14.37 -9.18 12.23
CA LYS A 250 -15.45 -10.06 11.77
C LYS A 250 -16.49 -10.29 12.87
N ASP A 251 -17.75 -10.21 12.48
CA ASP A 251 -18.87 -10.72 13.26
C ASP A 251 -19.80 -11.51 12.33
N SER A 252 -19.71 -12.84 12.42
CA SER A 252 -20.39 -13.76 11.50
C SER A 252 -20.03 -13.46 10.04
N ALA A 253 -20.99 -13.14 9.19
CA ALA A 253 -20.82 -12.79 7.77
C ALA A 253 -20.60 -11.28 7.53
N ALA A 254 -20.55 -10.46 8.58
CA ALA A 254 -20.38 -9.02 8.48
C ALA A 254 -19.04 -8.55 9.05
N VAL A 255 -18.65 -7.34 8.69
CA VAL A 255 -17.57 -6.60 9.34
C VAL A 255 -18.17 -5.53 10.24
N VAL A 256 -17.79 -5.54 11.50
CA VAL A 256 -18.09 -4.44 12.43
C VAL A 256 -17.03 -3.37 12.27
N VAL A 257 -17.47 -2.12 12.19
CA VAL A 257 -16.63 -0.92 12.22
C VAL A 257 -16.91 -0.19 13.53
N GLU A 258 -15.91 -0.15 14.41
CA GLU A 258 -15.97 0.50 15.71
C GLU A 258 -15.13 1.78 15.69
N SER A 259 -15.63 2.90 16.20
CA SER A 259 -14.86 4.15 16.35
C SER A 259 -15.40 5.01 17.48
N ALA A 260 -14.68 6.05 17.87
CA ALA A 260 -15.20 7.06 18.80
C ALA A 260 -16.45 7.81 18.28
N ARG A 261 -16.73 7.73 16.97
CA ARG A 261 -17.91 8.34 16.32
C ARG A 261 -19.12 7.42 16.28
N GLY A 262 -18.99 6.19 16.76
CA GLY A 262 -20.06 5.21 16.77
C GLY A 262 -19.66 3.86 16.15
N GLN A 263 -20.68 3.06 15.85
CA GLN A 263 -20.52 1.71 15.34
C GLN A 263 -21.37 1.53 14.06
N ALA A 264 -20.82 0.80 13.10
CA ALA A 264 -21.53 0.38 11.90
C ALA A 264 -21.19 -1.07 11.53
N ARG A 265 -21.97 -1.63 10.61
CA ARG A 265 -21.75 -2.96 10.04
C ARG A 265 -21.60 -2.84 8.52
N ILE A 266 -20.70 -3.60 7.95
CA ILE A 266 -20.61 -3.81 6.52
C ILE A 266 -21.04 -5.24 6.24
N GLU A 267 -22.10 -5.38 5.46
CA GLU A 267 -22.68 -6.65 5.07
C GLU A 267 -22.43 -6.92 3.59
N TYR A 268 -22.34 -8.19 3.22
CA TYR A 268 -22.14 -8.64 1.85
C TYR A 268 -23.22 -9.62 1.46
N GLU A 269 -23.78 -9.44 0.28
CA GLU A 269 -24.78 -10.32 -0.32
C GLU A 269 -24.15 -11.06 -1.51
N PRO A 270 -23.84 -12.38 -1.36
CA PRO A 270 -23.18 -13.14 -2.40
C PRO A 270 -23.99 -13.26 -3.70
N ALA A 271 -25.32 -13.32 -3.62
CA ALA A 271 -26.18 -13.52 -4.79
C ALA A 271 -26.12 -12.35 -5.77
N SER A 272 -25.90 -11.14 -5.26
CA SER A 272 -25.84 -9.90 -6.05
C SER A 272 -24.43 -9.29 -6.10
N ASP A 273 -23.42 -9.93 -5.51
CA ASP A 273 -22.04 -9.41 -5.33
C ASP A 273 -22.07 -7.94 -4.86
N SER A 274 -22.81 -7.69 -3.78
CA SER A 274 -23.06 -6.33 -3.32
C SER A 274 -22.82 -6.17 -1.82
N TYR A 275 -22.55 -4.93 -1.43
CA TYR A 275 -22.20 -4.53 -0.07
C TYR A 275 -23.20 -3.52 0.44
N ARG A 276 -23.42 -3.53 1.76
CA ARG A 276 -24.27 -2.55 2.45
C ARG A 276 -23.57 -2.01 3.69
N TYR A 277 -23.64 -0.71 3.90
CA TYR A 277 -23.17 -0.05 5.11
C TYR A 277 -24.37 0.25 6.01
N VAL A 278 -24.41 -0.34 7.20
CA VAL A 278 -25.51 -0.23 8.15
C VAL A 278 -25.02 0.45 9.41
N ILE A 279 -25.53 1.64 9.68
CA ILE A 279 -25.21 2.38 10.90
C ILE A 279 -25.94 1.75 12.08
N VAL A 280 -25.21 1.45 13.15
CA VAL A 280 -25.75 0.98 14.43
C VAL A 280 -25.91 2.17 15.39
N THR A 281 -24.83 2.93 15.57
CA THR A 281 -24.80 4.17 16.35
C THR A 281 -23.83 5.15 15.72
N GLY A 282 -24.18 6.44 15.67
CA GLY A 282 -23.34 7.45 15.04
C GLY A 282 -23.03 7.13 13.56
N ASP A 283 -21.88 7.56 13.05
CA ASP A 283 -21.44 7.25 11.68
C ASP A 283 -19.90 7.17 11.63
N PRO A 284 -19.31 5.99 11.91
CA PRO A 284 -17.86 5.83 11.99
C PRO A 284 -17.11 6.21 10.72
N LEU A 285 -17.67 5.93 9.55
CA LEU A 285 -17.03 6.20 8.26
C LEU A 285 -17.59 7.44 7.54
N GLN A 286 -18.56 8.14 8.15
CA GLN A 286 -19.20 9.34 7.56
C GLN A 286 -19.86 9.04 6.20
N LEU A 287 -20.53 7.88 6.09
CA LEU A 287 -21.15 7.41 4.85
C LEU A 287 -22.69 7.46 4.88
N ALA A 288 -23.30 8.03 5.92
CA ALA A 288 -24.76 8.12 6.07
C ALA A 288 -25.47 8.72 4.83
N SER A 289 -24.84 9.70 4.19
CA SER A 289 -25.38 10.37 3.01
C SER A 289 -25.48 9.50 1.76
N PHE A 290 -24.77 8.37 1.72
CA PHE A 290 -24.77 7.45 0.57
C PHE A 290 -25.86 6.38 0.65
N GLY A 291 -26.65 6.37 1.74
CA GLY A 291 -27.74 5.43 1.98
C GLY A 291 -27.26 4.09 2.54
N ASN A 292 -28.24 3.20 2.82
CA ASN A 292 -28.03 1.90 3.45
C ASN A 292 -28.49 0.71 2.57
N SER A 293 -28.66 0.91 1.27
CA SER A 293 -29.04 -0.14 0.34
C SER A 293 -27.81 -0.95 -0.12
N PHE A 294 -28.04 -2.19 -0.51
CA PHE A 294 -27.01 -2.96 -1.18
C PHE A 294 -26.61 -2.31 -2.50
N ALA A 295 -25.31 -2.24 -2.76
CA ALA A 295 -24.74 -1.75 -4.00
C ALA A 295 -23.45 -2.54 -4.33
N THR A 296 -23.16 -2.69 -5.61
CA THR A 296 -21.93 -3.38 -6.05
C THR A 296 -20.68 -2.60 -5.63
N ASP A 297 -19.54 -3.29 -5.60
CA ASP A 297 -18.24 -2.64 -5.35
C ASP A 297 -17.99 -1.46 -6.33
N ALA A 298 -18.32 -1.63 -7.61
CA ALA A 298 -18.22 -0.55 -8.59
C ALA A 298 -19.09 0.67 -8.23
N THR A 299 -20.32 0.45 -7.80
CA THR A 299 -21.21 1.54 -7.38
C THR A 299 -20.71 2.24 -6.12
N TRP A 300 -20.23 1.50 -5.12
CA TRP A 300 -19.60 2.10 -3.93
C TRP A 300 -18.36 2.90 -4.30
N PHE A 301 -17.54 2.38 -5.20
CA PHE A 301 -16.37 3.07 -5.70
C PHE A 301 -16.72 4.39 -6.39
N GLU A 302 -17.67 4.38 -7.35
CA GLU A 302 -18.10 5.59 -8.06
C GLU A 302 -18.57 6.69 -7.09
N ARG A 303 -19.35 6.30 -6.06
CA ARG A 303 -19.89 7.22 -5.07
C ARG A 303 -18.84 7.75 -4.10
N THR A 304 -17.84 6.96 -3.77
CA THR A 304 -16.92 7.26 -2.65
C THR A 304 -15.46 7.41 -3.03
N ALA A 305 -15.09 7.35 -4.33
CA ALA A 305 -13.70 7.47 -4.76
C ALA A 305 -13.02 8.78 -4.31
N ALA A 306 -13.78 9.87 -4.22
CA ALA A 306 -13.32 11.17 -3.72
C ALA A 306 -13.57 11.40 -2.22
N HIS A 307 -14.18 10.43 -1.53
CA HIS A 307 -14.51 10.56 -0.11
C HIS A 307 -13.24 10.49 0.76
N ARG A 308 -13.36 10.97 2.01
CA ARG A 308 -12.29 10.85 3.02
C ARG A 308 -11.78 9.41 3.20
N TYR A 309 -12.68 8.43 3.06
CA TYR A 309 -12.38 6.99 3.06
C TYR A 309 -12.74 6.42 1.68
N PRO A 310 -11.83 6.48 0.70
CA PRO A 310 -12.12 6.06 -0.67
C PRO A 310 -12.44 4.57 -0.76
N ASN A 311 -13.57 4.25 -1.39
CA ASN A 311 -14.04 2.87 -1.56
C ASN A 311 -14.05 2.03 -0.25
N ALA A 312 -14.31 2.68 0.89
CA ALA A 312 -14.11 2.06 2.21
C ALA A 312 -14.96 0.80 2.41
N VAL A 313 -16.21 0.78 1.95
CA VAL A 313 -17.16 -0.31 2.23
C VAL A 313 -16.62 -1.64 1.69
N ALA A 314 -16.32 -1.71 0.41
CA ALA A 314 -15.78 -2.93 -0.20
C ALA A 314 -14.34 -3.22 0.28
N ASN A 315 -13.48 -2.20 0.39
CA ASN A 315 -12.09 -2.38 0.83
C ASN A 315 -11.99 -2.93 2.25
N ILE A 316 -12.79 -2.43 3.19
CA ILE A 316 -12.81 -2.90 4.57
C ILE A 316 -13.36 -4.32 4.64
N TYR A 317 -14.47 -4.62 3.95
CA TYR A 317 -15.01 -5.98 3.92
C TYR A 317 -13.97 -6.97 3.38
N LYS A 318 -13.40 -6.68 2.22
CA LYS A 318 -12.39 -7.52 1.56
C LYS A 318 -11.12 -7.69 2.41
N SER A 319 -10.72 -6.70 3.22
CA SER A 319 -9.53 -6.78 4.07
C SER A 319 -9.59 -7.92 5.08
N LEU A 320 -10.79 -8.34 5.46
CA LEU A 320 -11.02 -9.41 6.42
C LEU A 320 -11.56 -10.70 5.77
N PHE A 321 -12.46 -10.62 4.79
CA PHE A 321 -13.12 -11.77 4.19
C PHE A 321 -12.48 -12.29 2.91
N THR A 322 -11.86 -11.42 2.10
CA THR A 322 -11.05 -11.84 0.96
C THR A 322 -9.59 -11.78 1.37
N PRO A 323 -8.91 -12.94 1.50
CA PRO A 323 -7.55 -12.96 2.06
C PRO A 323 -6.58 -12.11 1.24
N ARG A 324 -6.24 -10.94 1.74
CA ARG A 324 -5.18 -10.08 1.18
C ARG A 324 -3.80 -10.41 1.75
N VAL A 325 -3.78 -11.22 2.80
CA VAL A 325 -2.58 -11.82 3.41
C VAL A 325 -2.92 -13.22 3.93
N LYS A 326 -1.91 -14.09 4.02
CA LYS A 326 -2.10 -15.48 4.51
C LYS A 326 -2.50 -15.53 5.99
N HIS A 327 -1.88 -14.71 6.83
CA HIS A 327 -2.14 -14.65 8.27
C HIS A 327 -2.94 -13.38 8.61
N THR A 328 -4.23 -13.39 8.31
CA THR A 328 -5.14 -12.26 8.55
C THR A 328 -5.27 -11.95 10.04
N ALA A 329 -5.27 -10.67 10.41
CA ALA A 329 -5.49 -10.21 11.77
C ALA A 329 -6.94 -10.45 12.24
N ASP A 330 -7.15 -10.48 13.56
CA ASP A 330 -8.49 -10.53 14.17
C ASP A 330 -9.15 -9.17 14.12
N ILE A 331 -8.33 -8.11 14.35
CA ILE A 331 -8.75 -6.72 14.28
C ILE A 331 -7.74 -5.96 13.43
N LEU A 332 -8.22 -5.18 12.47
CA LEU A 332 -7.42 -4.17 11.78
C LEU A 332 -7.78 -2.79 12.32
N LEU A 333 -6.77 -2.02 12.64
CA LEU A 333 -6.90 -0.64 13.10
C LEU A 333 -6.45 0.32 12.01
N SER A 334 -7.25 1.33 11.74
CA SER A 334 -6.87 2.51 10.96
C SER A 334 -6.55 3.64 11.93
N LEU A 335 -5.42 4.30 11.74
CA LEU A 335 -5.02 5.45 12.54
C LEU A 335 -5.37 6.74 11.80
N ASN A 336 -5.57 7.83 12.54
CA ASN A 336 -5.69 9.15 11.95
C ASN A 336 -4.36 9.60 11.33
N ASP A 337 -4.41 10.47 10.32
CA ASP A 337 -3.23 11.14 9.82
C ASP A 337 -2.52 11.88 10.97
N GLY A 338 -1.19 11.94 10.93
CA GLY A 338 -0.38 12.44 12.03
C GLY A 338 -0.10 11.43 13.15
N TYR A 339 -0.50 10.16 12.97
CA TYR A 339 -0.24 9.09 13.94
C TYR A 339 0.30 7.83 13.27
N TYR A 340 1.16 7.10 14.00
CA TYR A 340 1.69 5.80 13.56
C TYR A 340 1.82 4.81 14.70
N TYR A 341 1.85 3.55 14.36
CA TYR A 341 2.22 2.44 15.23
C TYR A 341 3.48 1.76 14.67
N GLY A 342 4.40 1.35 15.53
CA GLY A 342 5.62 0.69 15.09
C GLY A 342 6.64 0.49 16.20
N TRP A 343 7.82 0.01 15.82
CA TRP A 343 8.87 -0.36 16.75
C TRP A 343 9.39 0.82 17.57
N THR A 344 9.35 0.67 18.92
CA THR A 344 9.66 1.75 19.87
C THR A 344 11.10 2.27 19.77
N ALA A 345 12.07 1.36 19.53
CA ALA A 345 13.47 1.75 19.43
C ALA A 345 13.73 2.62 18.20
N PHE A 346 13.10 2.26 17.05
CA PHE A 346 13.27 2.98 15.80
C PHE A 346 12.67 4.39 15.87
N GLY A 347 11.48 4.56 16.45
CA GLY A 347 10.82 5.85 16.64
C GLY A 347 11.55 6.83 17.57
N ARG A 348 12.61 6.39 18.29
CA ARG A 348 13.47 7.28 19.06
C ARG A 348 14.56 7.96 18.21
N PHE A 349 14.93 7.34 17.09
CA PHE A 349 16.03 7.79 16.23
C PHE A 349 15.54 8.43 14.93
N VAL A 350 14.32 8.12 14.50
CA VAL A 350 13.74 8.62 13.24
C VAL A 350 12.53 9.49 13.55
N ARG A 351 12.60 10.77 13.18
CA ARG A 351 11.44 11.66 13.15
C ARG A 351 10.67 11.37 11.86
N LEU A 352 9.51 10.74 12.00
CA LEU A 352 8.70 10.31 10.87
C LEU A 352 7.96 11.52 10.26
N ARG A 353 8.33 11.90 9.04
CA ARG A 353 7.77 13.06 8.33
C ARG A 353 6.58 12.72 7.44
N ALA A 354 6.40 11.46 7.16
CA ALA A 354 5.30 10.94 6.37
C ALA A 354 5.04 9.49 6.78
N THR A 355 3.81 8.98 6.60
CA THR A 355 3.48 7.57 6.84
C THR A 355 2.24 7.16 6.05
N HIS A 356 2.00 5.86 5.97
CA HIS A 356 0.88 5.25 5.25
C HIS A 356 0.35 4.04 6.03
N GLY A 357 -0.71 3.41 5.53
CA GLY A 357 -1.29 2.18 6.12
C GLY A 357 -2.76 2.31 6.46
N ASN A 358 -3.26 3.53 6.75
CA ASN A 358 -4.66 3.77 7.13
C ASN A 358 -5.60 3.77 5.90
N ALA A 359 -6.90 3.86 6.16
CA ALA A 359 -7.94 3.90 5.13
C ALA A 359 -8.23 5.31 4.60
N LEU A 360 -7.48 6.32 5.04
CA LEU A 360 -7.71 7.71 4.68
C LEU A 360 -7.20 8.01 3.27
N GLN A 361 -7.78 9.06 2.68
CA GLN A 361 -7.52 9.46 1.29
C GLN A 361 -6.03 9.69 1.01
N ALA A 362 -5.28 10.26 1.95
CA ALA A 362 -3.86 10.53 1.76
C ALA A 362 -3.04 9.26 1.53
N SER A 363 -3.30 8.20 2.32
CA SER A 363 -2.64 6.90 2.16
C SER A 363 -3.21 6.07 1.01
N SER A 364 -4.51 6.23 0.68
CA SER A 364 -5.17 5.46 -0.37
C SER A 364 -4.86 5.97 -1.77
N ASN A 365 -4.63 7.28 -1.96
CA ASN A 365 -4.44 7.88 -3.28
C ASN A 365 -3.01 7.73 -3.78
N ALA A 366 -2.72 6.60 -4.40
CA ALA A 366 -1.59 6.37 -5.29
C ALA A 366 -1.83 7.03 -6.65
N PHE A 367 -0.86 6.95 -7.56
CA PHE A 367 -1.00 7.45 -8.92
C PHE A 367 -0.74 6.37 -9.97
N LEU A 368 -1.27 6.58 -11.18
CA LEU A 368 -1.00 5.81 -12.38
C LEU A 368 -0.93 6.76 -13.57
N MET A 369 0.12 6.69 -14.39
CA MET A 369 0.24 7.46 -15.63
C MET A 369 1.06 6.71 -16.68
N SER A 370 0.85 7.04 -17.95
CA SER A 370 1.57 6.46 -19.10
C SER A 370 2.02 7.55 -20.06
N THR A 371 3.10 7.28 -20.80
CA THR A 371 3.51 8.13 -21.91
C THR A 371 2.57 8.03 -23.12
N HIS A 372 1.78 6.96 -23.23
CA HIS A 372 0.95 6.66 -24.41
C HIS A 372 -0.55 6.70 -24.14
N ARG A 373 -0.97 6.19 -22.99
CA ARG A 373 -2.39 5.96 -22.66
C ARG A 373 -2.89 6.93 -21.61
N GLU A 374 -4.13 7.36 -21.78
CA GLU A 374 -4.91 7.98 -20.71
C GLU A 374 -5.68 6.90 -19.94
N PHE A 375 -5.88 7.11 -18.66
CA PHE A 375 -6.63 6.22 -17.79
C PHE A 375 -7.88 6.95 -17.23
N PRO A 376 -8.90 6.23 -16.75
CA PRO A 376 -10.02 6.84 -16.05
C PRO A 376 -9.56 7.70 -14.88
N ALA A 377 -10.34 8.71 -14.47
CA ALA A 377 -9.97 9.62 -13.37
C ALA A 377 -9.61 8.89 -12.06
N PHE A 378 -10.21 7.73 -11.85
CA PHE A 378 -9.94 6.83 -10.73
C PHE A 378 -9.83 5.39 -11.22
N VAL A 379 -8.91 4.62 -10.64
CA VAL A 379 -8.72 3.18 -10.85
C VAL A 379 -8.61 2.50 -9.49
N ARG A 380 -9.28 1.38 -9.27
CA ARG A 380 -9.08 0.56 -8.06
C ARG A 380 -7.85 -0.33 -8.24
N ALA A 381 -7.16 -0.64 -7.15
CA ALA A 381 -6.05 -1.59 -7.18
C ALA A 381 -6.47 -2.97 -7.76
N ASP A 382 -7.66 -3.45 -7.39
CA ASP A 382 -8.21 -4.73 -7.88
C ASP A 382 -8.43 -4.73 -9.41
N ASP A 383 -8.61 -3.56 -10.04
CA ASP A 383 -8.80 -3.39 -11.49
C ASP A 383 -7.51 -3.00 -12.24
N ALA A 384 -6.41 -2.81 -11.53
CA ALA A 384 -5.17 -2.33 -12.12
C ALA A 384 -4.44 -3.39 -12.96
N GLN A 385 -4.61 -4.68 -12.66
CA GLN A 385 -3.89 -5.77 -13.32
C GLN A 385 -3.94 -5.71 -14.86
N PRO A 386 -5.10 -5.59 -15.54
CA PRO A 386 -5.14 -5.51 -17.00
C PRO A 386 -4.49 -4.25 -17.55
N LEU A 387 -4.47 -3.16 -16.79
CA LEU A 387 -3.82 -1.91 -17.18
C LEU A 387 -2.29 -2.00 -17.08
N LEU A 388 -1.79 -2.75 -16.11
CA LEU A 388 -0.37 -2.96 -15.88
C LEU A 388 0.19 -4.14 -16.69
N ARG A 389 -0.57 -5.23 -16.87
CA ARG A 389 -0.09 -6.51 -17.40
C ARG A 389 -0.37 -6.76 -18.88
N THR A 390 -0.91 -5.85 -19.66
CA THR A 390 -1.46 -6.13 -20.99
C THR A 390 -0.63 -7.02 -21.93
N ASN A 391 0.47 -7.67 -21.48
CA ASN A 391 1.20 -8.66 -22.27
C ASN A 391 2.31 -9.43 -21.49
N PHE A 392 2.22 -9.57 -20.17
CA PHE A 392 3.24 -10.30 -19.37
C PHE A 392 3.14 -11.85 -19.44
N HIS A 393 2.09 -12.42 -20.06
CA HIS A 393 1.85 -13.88 -20.09
C HIS A 393 2.93 -14.73 -20.79
N ALA A 394 4.02 -14.16 -21.28
CA ALA A 394 5.10 -14.91 -21.91
C ALA A 394 6.18 -15.45 -20.94
N LYS A 395 6.12 -15.11 -19.65
CA LYS A 395 7.15 -15.54 -18.67
C LYS A 395 6.97 -16.97 -18.14
N THR A 396 5.82 -17.62 -18.36
CA THR A 396 5.49 -18.89 -17.69
C THR A 396 5.72 -20.15 -18.52
N GLN A 397 6.37 -20.08 -19.68
CA GLN A 397 6.62 -21.25 -20.54
C GLN A 397 8.07 -21.32 -21.09
N SER A 398 9.06 -20.97 -20.29
CA SER A 398 10.44 -21.30 -20.66
C SER A 398 11.20 -21.88 -19.47
#